data_b7bfd6646e821e70ada4c8344013cfc2
#
_entry.id   b7bfd6646e821e70ada4c8344013cfc2
#
_cell.length_a   1.000
_cell.length_b   1.000
_cell.length_c   1.000
_cell.angle_alpha   90.00
_cell.angle_beta   90.00
_cell.angle_gamma   90.00
#
_symmetry.space_group_name_H-M   'P 1'
#
loop_
_entity.id
_entity.type
_entity.pdbx_description
1 polymer ?
#
loop_
_entity_poly.entity_id
_entity_poly.type
_entity_poly.pdbx_seq_one_letter_code
_entity_poly.pdbx_strand_id
1 'polypeptide(L)'
;VNLRGGDIANMGFALAADVPVVMVGDIDRGGVIASLVGTENVLDRQDAELIKGFMINKFRGETTLFSEGMDIISRATGWAGLGILPWFAPARFLPAEDILDIAGKAGDAARDAPLHIAVPVLRRIANFDDLDPLAGEDDVALTLVEAGDPIPGDADMVLLPGSKSTISDLALLREQGWDIDIAAHVRRGGRVL
;
A
#
# COMPACT_ATOMS: atom_id res chain seq x y z
N VAL A 1 -10.92 11.70 13.24
CA VAL A 1 -11.28 12.29 14.55
C VAL A 1 -10.65 13.67 14.72
N ASN A 2 -9.33 13.79 14.85
CA ASN A 2 -8.62 15.05 15.12
C ASN A 2 -8.68 16.11 13.99
N LEU A 3 -9.00 15.73 12.77
CA LEU A 3 -9.15 16.63 11.60
C LEU A 3 -10.59 16.71 11.09
N ARG A 4 -11.56 16.34 11.93
CA ARG A 4 -12.97 16.21 11.54
C ARG A 4 -13.57 17.51 10.99
N GLY A 5 -13.18 18.66 11.52
CA GLY A 5 -13.70 19.96 11.09
C GLY A 5 -13.37 20.36 9.64
N GLY A 6 -12.38 19.74 9.02
CA GLY A 6 -11.99 19.95 7.61
C GLY A 6 -12.23 18.73 6.71
N ASP A 7 -12.90 17.71 7.23
CA ASP A 7 -13.14 16.45 6.51
C ASP A 7 -14.21 16.63 5.42
N ILE A 8 -13.77 16.59 4.17
CA ILE A 8 -14.63 16.60 2.96
C ILE A 8 -14.79 15.22 2.34
N ALA A 9 -14.10 14.22 2.88
CA ALA A 9 -14.17 12.82 2.49
C ALA A 9 -14.81 12.00 3.62
N ASN A 10 -14.65 10.76 3.70
CA ASN A 10 -15.05 9.86 4.79
C ASN A 10 -16.33 10.32 5.55
N MET A 11 -16.23 10.58 6.85
CA MET A 11 -17.40 10.92 7.67
C MET A 11 -18.02 12.28 7.32
N GLY A 12 -17.22 13.23 6.82
CA GLY A 12 -17.73 14.52 6.35
C GLY A 12 -18.67 14.36 5.16
N PHE A 13 -18.25 13.55 4.19
CA PHE A 13 -19.08 13.19 3.04
C PHE A 13 -20.32 12.36 3.47
N ALA A 14 -20.10 11.32 4.28
CA ALA A 14 -21.16 10.42 4.71
C ALA A 14 -22.30 11.19 5.42
N LEU A 15 -21.94 12.14 6.28
CA LEU A 15 -22.91 12.99 6.97
C LEU A 15 -23.65 13.92 6.00
N ALA A 16 -22.94 14.57 5.08
CA ALA A 16 -23.54 15.50 4.13
C ALA A 16 -24.48 14.83 3.12
N ALA A 17 -24.18 13.58 2.77
CA ALA A 17 -24.94 12.78 1.80
C ALA A 17 -25.95 11.82 2.45
N ASP A 18 -26.02 11.77 3.78
CA ASP A 18 -26.84 10.84 4.56
C ASP A 18 -26.59 9.36 4.14
N VAL A 19 -25.30 8.98 4.03
CA VAL A 19 -24.89 7.65 3.57
C VAL A 19 -24.45 6.81 4.77
N PRO A 20 -24.96 5.56 4.92
CA PRO A 20 -24.51 4.65 5.95
C PRO A 20 -23.06 4.23 5.72
N VAL A 21 -22.31 4.05 6.82
CA VAL A 21 -20.90 3.70 6.81
C VAL A 21 -20.70 2.27 7.30
N VAL A 22 -19.77 1.56 6.67
CA VAL A 22 -19.26 0.26 7.11
C VAL A 22 -17.78 0.42 7.44
N MET A 23 -17.39 0.01 8.65
CA MET A 23 -15.99 0.00 9.06
C MET A 23 -15.29 -1.26 8.54
N VAL A 24 -14.09 -1.10 7.99
CA VAL A 24 -13.25 -2.23 7.56
C VAL A 24 -12.02 -2.31 8.45
N GLY A 25 -11.92 -3.39 9.23
CA GLY A 25 -10.78 -3.65 10.10
C GLY A 25 -9.73 -4.51 9.41
N ASP A 26 -8.49 -4.05 9.34
CA ASP A 26 -7.36 -4.81 8.83
C ASP A 26 -6.74 -5.66 9.94
N ILE A 27 -6.90 -7.00 9.85
CA ILE A 27 -6.41 -7.92 10.88
C ILE A 27 -4.90 -8.17 10.79
N ASP A 28 -4.31 -7.96 9.63
CA ASP A 28 -2.89 -8.24 9.37
C ASP A 28 -1.97 -7.34 10.21
N ARG A 29 -2.46 -6.17 10.60
CA ARG A 29 -1.73 -5.22 11.48
C ARG A 29 -1.80 -5.57 12.96
N GLY A 30 -2.61 -6.54 13.35
CA GLY A 30 -2.89 -6.86 14.75
C GLY A 30 -3.78 -5.83 15.46
N GLY A 31 -4.34 -6.22 16.61
CA GLY A 31 -5.13 -5.32 17.46
C GLY A 31 -6.47 -4.84 16.86
N VAL A 32 -7.01 -5.51 15.84
CA VAL A 32 -8.21 -5.08 15.10
C VAL A 32 -9.43 -4.90 16.00
N ILE A 33 -9.63 -5.74 17.00
CA ILE A 33 -10.73 -5.61 17.97
C ILE A 33 -10.60 -4.29 18.73
N ALA A 34 -9.42 -4.02 19.30
CA ALA A 34 -9.17 -2.80 20.05
C ALA A 34 -9.29 -1.55 19.15
N SER A 35 -8.85 -1.66 17.89
CA SER A 35 -8.94 -0.57 16.91
C SER A 35 -10.39 -0.21 16.59
N LEU A 36 -11.25 -1.18 16.31
CA LEU A 36 -12.66 -0.94 15.98
C LEU A 36 -13.45 -0.43 17.20
N VAL A 37 -13.27 -1.07 18.36
CA VAL A 37 -13.91 -0.63 19.62
C VAL A 37 -13.41 0.75 20.05
N GLY A 38 -12.10 1.00 19.93
CA GLY A 38 -11.51 2.31 20.22
C GLY A 38 -12.00 3.40 19.27
N THR A 39 -12.22 3.07 18.01
CA THR A 39 -12.78 4.01 17.02
C THR A 39 -14.17 4.47 17.44
N GLU A 40 -15.05 3.55 17.80
CA GLU A 40 -16.40 3.88 18.28
C GLU A 40 -16.35 4.83 19.48
N ASN A 41 -15.49 4.53 20.46
CA ASN A 41 -15.38 5.33 21.70
C ASN A 41 -14.82 6.76 21.51
N VAL A 42 -14.09 7.03 20.42
CA VAL A 42 -13.48 8.35 20.15
C VAL A 42 -14.23 9.18 19.11
N LEU A 43 -15.24 8.61 18.46
CA LEU A 43 -16.07 9.31 17.50
C LEU A 43 -17.12 10.19 18.20
N ASP A 44 -17.45 11.31 17.57
CA ASP A 44 -18.62 12.08 17.94
C ASP A 44 -19.88 11.25 17.70
N ARG A 45 -20.90 11.44 18.53
CA ARG A 45 -22.15 10.68 18.47
C ARG A 45 -22.80 10.71 17.09
N GLN A 46 -22.76 11.86 16.42
CA GLN A 46 -23.34 12.04 15.09
C GLN A 46 -22.63 11.18 14.03
N ASP A 47 -21.31 11.06 14.10
CA ASP A 47 -20.53 10.22 13.21
C ASP A 47 -20.73 8.73 13.54
N ALA A 48 -20.74 8.38 14.83
CA ALA A 48 -20.95 7.00 15.28
C ALA A 48 -22.31 6.45 14.85
N GLU A 49 -23.37 7.28 14.84
CA GLU A 49 -24.72 6.90 14.43
C GLU A 49 -24.82 6.55 12.92
N LEU A 50 -23.89 7.02 12.09
CA LEU A 50 -23.84 6.65 10.66
C LEU A 50 -23.24 5.27 10.43
N ILE A 51 -22.43 4.76 11.36
CA ILE A 51 -21.78 3.47 11.21
C ILE A 51 -22.79 2.36 11.53
N LYS A 52 -23.12 1.55 10.53
CA LYS A 52 -24.15 0.51 10.63
C LYS A 52 -23.55 -0.89 10.79
N GLY A 53 -22.30 -1.07 10.45
CA GLY A 53 -21.67 -2.38 10.54
C GLY A 53 -20.17 -2.33 10.37
N PHE A 54 -19.56 -3.48 10.50
CA PHE A 54 -18.13 -3.68 10.27
C PHE A 54 -17.86 -5.00 9.58
N MET A 55 -16.69 -5.08 8.92
CA MET A 55 -16.12 -6.31 8.40
C MET A 55 -14.63 -6.37 8.71
N ILE A 56 -14.12 -7.59 8.77
CA ILE A 56 -12.70 -7.86 8.97
C ILE A 56 -12.08 -8.21 7.62
N ASN A 57 -10.97 -7.59 7.27
CA ASN A 57 -10.27 -7.81 6.00
C ASN A 57 -8.90 -8.45 6.22
N LYS A 58 -8.40 -9.11 5.17
CA LYS A 58 -7.09 -9.77 5.10
C LYS A 58 -6.92 -10.93 6.08
N PHE A 59 -7.99 -11.65 6.38
CA PHE A 59 -7.94 -12.76 7.32
C PHE A 59 -7.14 -13.94 6.74
N ARG A 60 -6.15 -14.42 7.51
CA ARG A 60 -5.34 -15.58 7.14
C ARG A 60 -5.74 -16.77 8.00
N GLY A 61 -5.98 -17.91 7.38
CA GLY A 61 -6.41 -19.14 8.04
C GLY A 61 -7.92 -19.32 8.08
N GLU A 62 -8.41 -20.08 9.04
CA GLU A 62 -9.83 -20.45 9.14
C GLU A 62 -10.63 -19.32 9.82
N THR A 63 -11.58 -18.74 9.11
CA THR A 63 -12.37 -17.59 9.57
C THR A 63 -13.23 -17.87 10.79
N THR A 64 -13.61 -19.15 11.02
CA THR A 64 -14.38 -19.59 12.19
C THR A 64 -13.66 -19.33 13.51
N LEU A 65 -12.32 -19.28 13.51
CA LEU A 65 -11.51 -18.97 14.69
C LEU A 65 -11.71 -17.54 15.20
N PHE A 66 -12.26 -16.65 14.38
CA PHE A 66 -12.50 -15.25 14.76
C PHE A 66 -13.96 -14.95 15.08
N SER A 67 -14.82 -15.96 15.16
CA SER A 67 -16.25 -15.77 15.46
C SER A 67 -16.47 -15.05 16.80
N GLU A 68 -15.75 -15.42 17.84
CA GLU A 68 -15.82 -14.73 19.13
C GLU A 68 -15.35 -13.25 19.03
N GLY A 69 -14.35 -12.98 18.20
CA GLY A 69 -13.89 -11.62 17.93
C GLY A 69 -14.98 -10.75 17.29
N MET A 70 -15.75 -11.30 16.36
CA MET A 70 -16.91 -10.63 15.77
C MET A 70 -17.95 -10.29 16.83
N ASP A 71 -18.26 -11.24 17.71
CA ASP A 71 -19.23 -11.05 18.81
C ASP A 71 -18.77 -9.99 19.83
N ILE A 72 -17.47 -9.96 20.13
CA ILE A 72 -16.89 -8.95 21.04
C ILE A 72 -17.07 -7.56 20.46
N ILE A 73 -16.72 -7.37 19.18
CA ILE A 73 -16.84 -6.08 18.51
C ILE A 73 -18.31 -5.65 18.47
N SER A 74 -19.21 -6.54 18.01
CA SER A 74 -20.65 -6.23 17.90
C SER A 74 -21.24 -5.82 19.25
N ARG A 75 -20.91 -6.52 20.33
CA ARG A 75 -21.38 -6.19 21.68
C ARG A 75 -20.84 -4.85 22.20
N ALA A 76 -19.59 -4.56 21.90
CA ALA A 76 -18.94 -3.33 22.38
C ALA A 76 -19.36 -2.07 21.62
N THR A 77 -19.60 -2.20 20.30
CA THR A 77 -19.88 -1.05 19.42
C THR A 77 -21.36 -0.89 19.06
N GLY A 78 -22.14 -1.98 19.19
CA GLY A 78 -23.50 -2.01 18.65
C GLY A 78 -23.57 -2.19 17.13
N TRP A 79 -22.45 -2.27 16.42
CA TRP A 79 -22.41 -2.42 14.97
C TRP A 79 -22.70 -3.85 14.52
N ALA A 80 -23.35 -4.00 13.38
CA ALA A 80 -23.59 -5.32 12.79
C ALA A 80 -22.30 -5.92 12.23
N GLY A 81 -21.97 -7.15 12.61
CA GLY A 81 -20.89 -7.91 12.00
C GLY A 81 -21.29 -8.40 10.62
N LEU A 82 -20.74 -7.83 9.55
CA LEU A 82 -21.12 -8.13 8.17
C LEU A 82 -20.34 -9.32 7.57
N GLY A 83 -19.20 -9.67 8.17
CA GLY A 83 -18.43 -10.84 7.76
C GLY A 83 -16.92 -10.65 7.83
N ILE A 84 -16.23 -11.69 7.42
CA ILE A 84 -14.77 -11.77 7.39
C ILE A 84 -14.35 -12.04 5.96
N LEU A 85 -13.48 -11.19 5.41
CA LEU A 85 -12.87 -11.36 4.08
C LEU A 85 -11.53 -12.08 4.24
N PRO A 86 -11.39 -13.28 3.66
CA PRO A 86 -10.12 -13.97 3.63
C PRO A 86 -9.07 -13.18 2.85
N TRP A 87 -7.80 -13.45 3.14
CA TRP A 87 -6.71 -12.97 2.32
C TRP A 87 -6.91 -13.39 0.87
N PHE A 88 -6.98 -12.39 -0.01
CA PHE A 88 -7.21 -12.59 -1.43
C PHE A 88 -5.92 -12.33 -2.21
N ALA A 89 -5.13 -13.38 -2.43
CA ALA A 89 -3.85 -13.28 -3.14
C ALA A 89 -3.95 -12.63 -4.53
N PRO A 90 -5.04 -12.87 -5.33
CA PRO A 90 -5.16 -12.21 -6.63
C PRO A 90 -5.34 -10.68 -6.57
N ALA A 91 -5.59 -10.09 -5.41
CA ALA A 91 -5.63 -8.62 -5.27
C ALA A 91 -4.31 -7.95 -5.69
N ARG A 92 -3.19 -8.69 -5.67
CA ARG A 92 -1.89 -8.21 -6.16
C ARG A 92 -1.88 -7.85 -7.66
N PHE A 93 -2.83 -8.36 -8.43
CA PHE A 93 -2.97 -8.06 -9.87
C PHE A 93 -3.85 -6.83 -10.15
N LEU A 94 -4.46 -6.24 -9.11
CA LEU A 94 -5.16 -4.98 -9.25
C LEU A 94 -4.13 -3.84 -9.22
N PRO A 95 -4.37 -2.75 -9.97
CA PRO A 95 -3.51 -1.56 -9.92
C PRO A 95 -3.31 -1.10 -8.48
N ALA A 96 -2.06 -0.79 -8.12
CA ALA A 96 -1.75 -0.26 -6.79
C ALA A 96 -2.22 1.19 -6.68
N GLU A 97 -2.90 1.53 -5.59
CA GLU A 97 -3.38 2.89 -5.35
C GLU A 97 -2.25 3.80 -4.84
N ASP A 98 -1.27 3.21 -4.11
CA ASP A 98 -0.15 3.93 -3.50
C ASP A 98 1.19 3.20 -3.68
N ILE A 99 2.28 4.01 -3.61
CA ILE A 99 3.69 3.56 -3.67
C ILE A 99 4.02 2.51 -2.59
N LEU A 100 3.38 2.60 -1.42
CA LEU A 100 3.59 1.68 -0.29
C LEU A 100 3.12 0.25 -0.59
N ASP A 101 2.16 0.08 -1.48
CA ASP A 101 1.67 -1.24 -1.89
C ASP A 101 2.67 -1.94 -2.82
N ILE A 102 3.47 -1.19 -3.57
CA ILE A 102 4.52 -1.72 -4.46
C ILE A 102 5.76 -2.11 -3.65
N ALA A 103 6.15 -1.29 -2.65
CA ALA A 103 7.27 -1.60 -1.77
C ALA A 103 7.08 -2.94 -1.03
N GLY A 104 5.83 -3.26 -0.63
CA GLY A 104 5.49 -4.57 -0.06
C GLY A 104 5.58 -5.72 -1.07
N LYS A 105 5.37 -5.45 -2.36
CA LYS A 105 5.46 -6.47 -3.43
C LYS A 105 6.90 -6.75 -3.85
N ALA A 106 7.76 -5.71 -3.87
CA ALA A 106 9.16 -5.82 -4.29
C ALA A 106 10.06 -6.60 -3.30
N GLY A 107 9.67 -6.65 -2.01
CA GLY A 107 10.46 -7.33 -0.97
C GLY A 107 10.44 -8.86 -0.99
N ASP A 108 9.46 -9.48 -1.68
CA ASP A 108 9.28 -10.94 -1.76
C ASP A 108 9.81 -11.54 -3.09
N ALA A 109 10.29 -10.70 -4.03
CA ALA A 109 10.86 -11.20 -5.26
C ALA A 109 12.15 -11.99 -4.95
N ALA A 110 12.20 -13.22 -5.41
CA ALA A 110 13.28 -14.16 -5.16
C ALA A 110 14.63 -13.51 -5.53
N ARG A 111 15.56 -13.42 -4.55
CA ARG A 111 16.97 -12.99 -4.78
C ARG A 111 17.71 -13.84 -5.80
N ASP A 112 17.09 -14.94 -6.24
CA ASP A 112 17.61 -15.89 -7.22
C ASP A 112 16.95 -15.73 -8.60
N ALA A 113 16.13 -14.69 -8.85
CA ALA A 113 15.54 -14.47 -10.16
C ALA A 113 16.62 -14.18 -11.22
N PRO A 114 16.48 -14.72 -12.45
CA PRO A 114 17.47 -14.56 -13.52
C PRO A 114 17.71 -13.11 -13.97
N LEU A 115 16.75 -12.21 -13.76
CA LEU A 115 16.83 -10.81 -14.17
C LEU A 115 16.57 -9.89 -12.96
N HIS A 116 17.56 -9.06 -12.63
CA HIS A 116 17.44 -8.06 -11.57
C HIS A 116 17.24 -6.65 -12.16
N ILE A 117 16.10 -6.03 -11.87
CA ILE A 117 15.75 -4.69 -12.33
C ILE A 117 15.72 -3.74 -11.12
N ALA A 118 16.55 -2.70 -11.14
CA ALA A 118 16.55 -1.63 -10.15
C ALA A 118 15.75 -0.43 -10.64
N VAL A 119 14.84 0.09 -9.79
CA VAL A 119 13.97 1.21 -10.12
C VAL A 119 14.17 2.32 -9.09
N PRO A 120 14.84 3.43 -9.42
CA PRO A 120 14.92 4.60 -8.53
C PRO A 120 13.55 5.21 -8.26
N VAL A 121 13.21 5.37 -6.98
CA VAL A 121 11.91 5.93 -6.56
C VAL A 121 11.95 7.45 -6.67
N LEU A 122 11.39 7.97 -7.76
CA LEU A 122 11.26 9.40 -7.99
C LEU A 122 10.11 9.99 -7.14
N ARG A 123 10.17 11.30 -6.82
CA ARG A 123 9.13 11.96 -6.00
C ARG A 123 7.76 11.99 -6.69
N ARG A 124 7.73 12.01 -8.01
CA ARG A 124 6.50 12.14 -8.80
C ARG A 124 6.44 11.17 -9.98
N ILE A 125 6.48 9.89 -9.67
CA ILE A 125 6.27 8.84 -10.68
C ILE A 125 4.90 9.02 -11.33
N ALA A 126 4.86 8.92 -12.65
CA ALA A 126 3.64 9.17 -13.44
C ALA A 126 2.62 8.04 -13.28
N ASN A 127 3.08 6.80 -13.44
CA ASN A 127 2.25 5.59 -13.34
C ASN A 127 3.06 4.54 -12.60
N PHE A 128 2.64 4.20 -11.39
CA PHE A 128 3.27 3.12 -10.62
C PHE A 128 2.91 1.74 -11.18
N ASP A 129 1.71 1.60 -11.70
CA ASP A 129 1.15 0.36 -12.26
C ASP A 129 1.96 -0.15 -13.46
N ASP A 130 2.78 0.68 -14.10
CA ASP A 130 3.70 0.25 -15.18
C ASP A 130 4.73 -0.79 -14.68
N LEU A 131 4.97 -0.85 -13.37
CA LEU A 131 5.88 -1.81 -12.73
C LEU A 131 5.21 -3.14 -12.35
N ASP A 132 3.88 -3.17 -12.22
CA ASP A 132 3.13 -4.34 -11.77
C ASP A 132 3.33 -5.58 -12.67
N PRO A 133 3.34 -5.46 -14.03
CA PRO A 133 3.62 -6.60 -14.89
C PRO A 133 5.00 -7.21 -14.63
N LEU A 134 6.02 -6.37 -14.42
CA LEU A 134 7.39 -6.83 -14.13
C LEU A 134 7.48 -7.48 -12.76
N ALA A 135 6.83 -6.90 -11.75
CA ALA A 135 6.77 -7.47 -10.40
C ALA A 135 5.98 -8.78 -10.32
N GLY A 136 5.15 -9.08 -11.33
CA GLY A 136 4.37 -10.30 -11.45
C GLY A 136 5.09 -11.47 -12.10
N GLU A 137 6.24 -11.24 -12.74
CA GLU A 137 7.01 -12.29 -13.42
C GLU A 137 7.92 -13.03 -12.44
N ASP A 138 7.91 -14.36 -12.51
CA ASP A 138 8.69 -15.23 -11.59
C ASP A 138 10.22 -15.13 -11.82
N ASP A 139 10.65 -14.72 -13.00
CA ASP A 139 12.06 -14.57 -13.43
C ASP A 139 12.59 -13.14 -13.26
N VAL A 140 11.80 -12.22 -12.68
CA VAL A 140 12.20 -10.83 -12.47
C VAL A 140 12.26 -10.51 -10.97
N ALA A 141 13.44 -10.10 -10.52
CA ALA A 141 13.62 -9.45 -9.24
C ALA A 141 13.53 -7.94 -9.43
N LEU A 142 12.45 -7.31 -8.93
CA LEU A 142 12.29 -5.86 -8.98
C LEU A 142 12.71 -5.24 -7.64
N THR A 143 13.72 -4.36 -7.67
CA THR A 143 14.18 -3.62 -6.49
C THR A 143 13.84 -2.14 -6.63
N LEU A 144 13.02 -1.62 -5.71
CA LEU A 144 12.80 -0.19 -5.57
C LEU A 144 13.96 0.42 -4.77
N VAL A 145 14.63 1.41 -5.35
CA VAL A 145 15.76 2.09 -4.72
C VAL A 145 15.26 3.37 -4.08
N GLU A 146 15.21 3.37 -2.75
CA GLU A 146 14.73 4.51 -1.97
C GLU A 146 15.78 5.64 -1.89
N ALA A 147 15.33 6.85 -1.56
CA ALA A 147 16.23 7.98 -1.34
C ALA A 147 17.22 7.69 -0.20
N GLY A 148 18.50 7.83 -0.46
CA GLY A 148 19.60 7.50 0.46
C GLY A 148 20.27 6.15 0.16
N ASP A 149 19.63 5.29 -0.65
CA ASP A 149 20.21 4.02 -1.06
C ASP A 149 20.89 4.12 -2.44
N PRO A 150 22.02 3.45 -2.65
CA PRO A 150 22.68 3.40 -3.96
C PRO A 150 21.94 2.44 -4.89
N ILE A 151 22.06 2.64 -6.20
CA ILE A 151 21.59 1.65 -7.18
C ILE A 151 22.42 0.36 -7.03
N PRO A 152 21.76 -0.82 -6.87
CA PRO A 152 22.47 -2.08 -6.71
C PRO A 152 23.45 -2.35 -7.85
N GLY A 153 24.69 -2.70 -7.50
CA GLY A 153 25.76 -2.94 -8.48
C GLY A 153 25.58 -4.22 -9.29
N ASP A 154 24.76 -5.15 -8.84
CA ASP A 154 24.40 -6.42 -9.44
C ASP A 154 23.10 -6.36 -10.26
N ALA A 155 22.47 -5.19 -10.38
CA ALA A 155 21.34 -5.01 -11.27
C ALA A 155 21.74 -5.25 -12.73
N ASP A 156 20.92 -5.98 -13.48
CA ASP A 156 21.07 -6.19 -14.93
C ASP A 156 20.52 -5.00 -15.72
N MET A 157 19.48 -4.35 -15.15
CA MET A 157 18.82 -3.20 -15.75
C MET A 157 18.47 -2.15 -14.71
N VAL A 158 18.64 -0.89 -15.09
CA VAL A 158 18.04 0.24 -14.36
C VAL A 158 16.86 0.76 -15.16
N LEU A 159 15.68 0.76 -14.54
CA LEU A 159 14.45 1.28 -15.14
C LEU A 159 14.10 2.63 -14.51
N LEU A 160 14.11 3.70 -15.32
CA LEU A 160 13.72 5.04 -14.91
C LEU A 160 12.22 5.22 -15.19
N PRO A 161 11.36 5.26 -14.16
CA PRO A 161 9.92 5.39 -14.38
C PRO A 161 9.56 6.76 -14.95
N GLY A 162 8.40 6.84 -15.60
CA GLY A 162 7.85 8.11 -16.07
C GLY A 162 7.66 9.10 -14.91
N SER A 163 7.89 10.39 -15.18
CA SER A 163 7.80 11.46 -14.19
C SER A 163 6.73 12.49 -14.53
N LYS A 164 5.93 12.90 -13.52
CA LYS A 164 5.00 14.06 -13.60
C LYS A 164 5.74 15.40 -13.44
N SER A 165 7.02 15.41 -13.06
CA SER A 165 7.82 16.61 -12.83
C SER A 165 9.29 16.37 -13.16
N THR A 166 9.61 16.20 -14.43
CA THR A 166 10.93 15.77 -14.93
C THR A 166 12.10 16.60 -14.40
N ILE A 167 11.95 17.93 -14.26
CA ILE A 167 13.03 18.79 -13.77
C ILE A 167 13.33 18.51 -12.29
N SER A 168 12.31 18.41 -11.45
CA SER A 168 12.50 18.16 -10.02
C SER A 168 13.00 16.74 -9.74
N ASP A 169 12.54 15.78 -10.52
CA ASP A 169 12.95 14.38 -10.39
C ASP A 169 14.38 14.17 -10.89
N LEU A 170 14.79 14.89 -11.96
CA LEU A 170 16.19 14.92 -12.38
C LEU A 170 17.10 15.55 -11.31
N ALA A 171 16.63 16.60 -10.62
CA ALA A 171 17.37 17.18 -9.51
C ALA A 171 17.55 16.18 -8.36
N LEU A 172 16.48 15.46 -7.98
CA LEU A 172 16.54 14.38 -6.99
C LEU A 172 17.54 13.29 -7.42
N LEU A 173 17.46 12.82 -8.65
CA LEU A 173 18.33 11.77 -9.17
C LEU A 173 19.82 12.15 -9.02
N ARG A 174 20.16 13.41 -9.26
CA ARG A 174 21.51 13.95 -9.05
C ARG A 174 21.87 14.15 -7.59
N GLU A 175 20.93 14.60 -6.76
CA GLU A 175 21.10 14.78 -5.32
C GLU A 175 21.43 13.45 -4.64
N GLN A 176 20.79 12.35 -5.09
CA GLN A 176 21.03 11.00 -4.59
C GLN A 176 22.31 10.35 -5.18
N GLY A 177 22.95 10.97 -6.17
CA GLY A 177 24.11 10.39 -6.85
C GLY A 177 23.77 9.25 -7.82
N TRP A 178 22.47 9.02 -8.08
CA TRP A 178 22.02 7.95 -8.97
C TRP A 178 22.45 8.17 -10.43
N ASP A 179 22.70 9.39 -10.86
CA ASP A 179 23.30 9.69 -12.17
C ASP A 179 24.70 9.11 -12.31
N ILE A 180 25.49 9.13 -11.23
CA ILE A 180 26.84 8.52 -11.18
C ILE A 180 26.71 7.00 -11.23
N ASP A 181 25.81 6.43 -10.46
CA ASP A 181 25.56 4.98 -10.40
C ASP A 181 25.08 4.46 -11.76
N ILE A 182 24.13 5.16 -12.41
CA ILE A 182 23.65 4.84 -13.76
C ILE A 182 24.77 4.89 -14.77
N ALA A 183 25.61 5.95 -14.74
CA ALA A 183 26.75 6.04 -15.63
C ALA A 183 27.77 4.91 -15.40
N ALA A 184 27.96 4.49 -14.16
CA ALA A 184 28.79 3.34 -13.82
C ALA A 184 28.17 2.02 -14.29
N HIS A 185 26.87 1.86 -14.15
CA HIS A 185 26.10 0.71 -14.62
C HIS A 185 26.25 0.55 -16.14
N VAL A 186 26.03 1.60 -16.91
CA VAL A 186 26.19 1.61 -18.38
C VAL A 186 27.63 1.26 -18.78
N ARG A 187 28.65 1.81 -18.09
CA ARG A 187 30.07 1.47 -18.38
C ARG A 187 30.39 0.00 -18.17
N ARG A 188 29.68 -0.69 -17.28
CA ARG A 188 29.82 -2.15 -17.05
C ARG A 188 29.02 -2.97 -18.05
N GLY A 189 28.29 -2.36 -18.99
CA GLY A 189 27.46 -3.03 -19.98
C GLY A 189 26.00 -3.24 -19.52
N GLY A 190 25.61 -2.69 -18.39
CA GLY A 190 24.23 -2.72 -17.90
C GLY A 190 23.26 -1.91 -18.79
N ARG A 191 22.00 -2.26 -18.76
CA ARG A 191 20.95 -1.65 -19.58
C ARG A 191 20.20 -0.58 -18.79
N VAL A 192 19.76 0.46 -19.48
CA VAL A 192 18.89 1.51 -18.93
C VAL A 192 17.69 1.68 -19.85
N LEU A 193 16.50 1.72 -19.24
CA LEU A 193 15.23 1.94 -19.94
C LEU A 193 14.53 3.17 -19.33
#